data_0a5ad35f93ab6c592d0c2fb782c64119
#
_entry.id   0a5ad35f93ab6c592d0c2fb782c64119
#
_cell.length_a   1.000
_cell.length_b   1.000
_cell.length_c   1.000
_cell.angle_alpha   90.00
_cell.angle_beta   90.00
_cell.angle_gamma   90.00
#
_symmetry.space_group_name_H-M   'P 1'
#
loop_
_entity.id
_entity.type
_entity.pdbx_description
1 polymer ?
#
loop_
_entity_poly.entity_id
_entity_poly.type
_entity_poly.pdbx_seq_one_letter_code
_entity_poly.pdbx_strand_id
1 'polypeptide(L)'
;MKNPNIHFNSIIITCVLLGDIFICGGVFYLFNGWAQLYGCCPALTDNFPQILVTLLLCYLVCNIRRGVILHRTKVYAFQIVMTVFKNVLLFALLSAVVLMAGKYLNAINVFYLAYMFITFVAICVWRLMFRGLVKEYRRHGGNMKRVVLVGSTSNNRELFHELADDTSTGYNVLGYFDEGPNPKFPECTYLGKPDEVMRWLSMHPQVHYLFCCLPSRYSETIVPIINFCENNLVHFYSVPNLRNYLHNRVYFNMMGNVPYLSLRQDPLSLPENRLLKRAFDVVFSLLFLCTLFIPILIIVTIVTKITMPGPVFFRQKRNGLNDKEFYCIKFRSMKVNAQADTLQATKDDPRKTRWGNIMRKTNIDELPQFINVLLGDMSIVGPRPHMLKHTEEYSRLIDKYMVRHFVKPGITGWSQVTGYRGETKELKDMEGRIIGDIWYIEHWSFWLDLYIIYKTVANAIHGEKNAY
;
A
#
# COMPACT_ATOMS: atom_id res chain seq x y z
N MET A 1 -23.97 17.42 28.45
CA MET A 1 -23.89 15.92 28.49
C MET A 1 -22.63 15.47 27.78
N LYS A 2 -21.78 14.65 28.45
CA LYS A 2 -20.55 14.12 27.83
C LYS A 2 -20.91 13.18 26.68
N ASN A 3 -20.23 13.29 25.55
CA ASN A 3 -20.48 12.49 24.35
C ASN A 3 -20.26 10.99 24.66
N PRO A 4 -21.30 10.14 24.75
CA PRO A 4 -21.20 8.75 25.23
C PRO A 4 -20.29 7.90 24.34
N ASN A 5 -20.10 8.28 23.09
CA ASN A 5 -19.27 7.56 22.14
C ASN A 5 -17.74 7.64 22.42
N ILE A 6 -17.27 8.76 22.99
CA ILE A 6 -15.85 8.92 23.36
C ILE A 6 -15.53 7.98 24.52
N HIS A 7 -16.41 7.90 25.49
CA HIS A 7 -16.24 6.99 26.63
C HIS A 7 -16.25 5.52 26.21
N PHE A 8 -17.17 5.12 25.33
CA PHE A 8 -17.26 3.74 24.87
C PHE A 8 -16.02 3.31 24.07
N ASN A 9 -15.52 4.15 23.17
CA ASN A 9 -14.30 3.86 22.44
C ASN A 9 -13.08 3.74 23.37
N SER A 10 -12.98 4.59 24.38
CA SER A 10 -11.92 4.50 25.40
C SER A 10 -12.07 3.20 26.22
N ILE A 11 -13.28 2.80 26.59
CA ILE A 11 -13.53 1.53 27.29
C ILE A 11 -13.06 0.35 26.43
N ILE A 12 -13.43 0.30 25.15
CA ILE A 12 -12.97 -0.75 24.22
C ILE A 12 -11.44 -0.82 24.20
N ILE A 13 -10.77 0.31 24.00
CA ILE A 13 -9.31 0.37 23.94
C ILE A 13 -8.69 -0.15 25.24
N THR A 14 -9.21 0.31 26.38
CA THR A 14 -8.70 -0.10 27.71
C THR A 14 -8.92 -1.60 27.94
N CYS A 15 -10.12 -2.13 27.68
CA CYS A 15 -10.43 -3.56 27.86
C CYS A 15 -9.53 -4.45 26.98
N VAL A 16 -9.31 -4.05 25.72
CA VAL A 16 -8.46 -4.82 24.81
C VAL A 16 -6.99 -4.79 25.29
N LEU A 17 -6.47 -3.62 25.71
CA LEU A 17 -5.10 -3.50 26.20
C LEU A 17 -4.90 -4.29 27.51
N LEU A 18 -5.86 -4.24 28.44
CA LEU A 18 -5.79 -5.03 29.66
C LEU A 18 -5.79 -6.53 29.36
N GLY A 19 -6.64 -6.98 28.42
CA GLY A 19 -6.65 -8.37 27.98
C GLY A 19 -5.33 -8.80 27.33
N ASP A 20 -4.75 -7.95 26.50
CA ASP A 20 -3.44 -8.21 25.87
C ASP A 20 -2.32 -8.34 26.94
N ILE A 21 -2.30 -7.43 27.93
CA ILE A 21 -1.32 -7.45 29.04
C ILE A 21 -1.49 -8.74 29.85
N PHE A 22 -2.73 -9.11 30.16
CA PHE A 22 -3.02 -10.34 30.89
C PHE A 22 -2.55 -11.58 30.10
N ILE A 23 -2.76 -11.60 28.80
CA ILE A 23 -2.29 -12.69 27.91
C ILE A 23 -0.77 -12.74 27.89
N CYS A 24 -0.08 -11.61 27.68
CA CYS A 24 1.39 -11.57 27.69
C CYS A 24 1.97 -12.11 29.00
N GLY A 25 1.43 -11.66 30.13
CA GLY A 25 1.85 -12.12 31.45
C GLY A 25 1.49 -13.59 31.71
N GLY A 26 0.27 -14.01 31.38
CA GLY A 26 -0.21 -15.37 31.57
C GLY A 26 0.54 -16.39 30.73
N VAL A 27 0.80 -16.10 29.46
CA VAL A 27 1.63 -16.96 28.60
C VAL A 27 3.05 -17.06 29.14
N PHE A 28 3.65 -15.96 29.60
CA PHE A 28 4.98 -15.99 30.20
C PHE A 28 5.01 -16.79 31.50
N TYR A 29 3.98 -16.67 32.34
CA TYR A 29 3.86 -17.45 33.58
C TYR A 29 3.80 -18.96 33.28
N LEU A 30 3.00 -19.38 32.29
CA LEU A 30 2.92 -20.78 31.87
C LEU A 30 4.25 -21.30 31.32
N PHE A 31 4.95 -20.47 30.53
CA PHE A 31 6.29 -20.81 30.03
C PHE A 31 7.31 -20.95 31.15
N ASN A 32 7.27 -20.11 32.16
CA ASN A 32 8.15 -20.22 33.33
C ASN A 32 7.86 -21.51 34.11
N GLY A 33 6.58 -21.85 34.35
CA GLY A 33 6.19 -23.10 34.99
C GLY A 33 6.67 -24.33 34.21
N TRP A 34 6.55 -24.29 32.88
CA TRP A 34 7.07 -25.35 32.02
C TRP A 34 8.60 -25.43 32.03
N ALA A 35 9.32 -24.31 32.00
CA ALA A 35 10.77 -24.24 32.11
C ALA A 35 11.29 -24.82 33.44
N GLN A 36 10.56 -24.59 34.53
CA GLN A 36 10.87 -25.16 35.86
C GLN A 36 10.71 -26.69 35.88
N LEU A 37 9.61 -27.22 35.32
CA LEU A 37 9.33 -28.64 35.27
C LEU A 37 10.36 -29.43 34.50
N TYR A 38 10.91 -28.90 33.42
CA TYR A 38 11.88 -29.59 32.56
C TYR A 38 13.33 -29.19 32.81
N GLY A 39 13.61 -28.33 33.81
CA GLY A 39 14.96 -27.85 34.13
C GLY A 39 15.62 -27.04 33.01
N CYS A 40 14.84 -26.50 32.10
CA CYS A 40 15.33 -25.72 30.97
C CYS A 40 15.40 -24.23 31.30
N CYS A 41 16.50 -23.56 30.97
CA CYS A 41 16.66 -22.08 31.11
C CYS A 41 16.62 -21.55 32.58
N PRO A 42 17.58 -21.88 33.46
CA PRO A 42 17.62 -21.40 34.83
C PRO A 42 17.63 -19.86 34.95
N ALA A 43 18.28 -19.16 34.04
CA ALA A 43 18.29 -17.71 34.00
C ALA A 43 16.88 -17.08 33.86
N LEU A 44 15.93 -17.77 33.30
CA LEU A 44 14.52 -17.37 33.13
C LEU A 44 13.75 -17.55 34.43
N THR A 45 14.02 -18.63 35.17
CA THR A 45 13.35 -18.96 36.43
C THR A 45 13.83 -18.08 37.58
N ASP A 46 15.13 -17.81 37.67
CA ASP A 46 15.73 -17.06 38.75
C ASP A 46 15.39 -15.56 38.70
N ASN A 47 15.16 -15.01 37.49
CA ASN A 47 14.86 -13.59 37.26
C ASN A 47 13.42 -13.35 36.78
N PHE A 48 12.49 -14.27 37.06
CA PHE A 48 11.12 -14.22 36.57
C PHE A 48 10.44 -12.86 36.77
N PRO A 49 10.43 -12.20 37.97
CA PRO A 49 9.72 -10.94 38.14
C PRO A 49 10.27 -9.81 37.26
N GLN A 50 11.61 -9.72 37.13
CA GLN A 50 12.30 -8.70 36.36
C GLN A 50 12.00 -8.85 34.86
N ILE A 51 12.04 -10.08 34.37
CA ILE A 51 11.74 -10.37 32.96
C ILE A 51 10.26 -10.12 32.67
N LEU A 52 9.35 -10.52 33.56
CA LEU A 52 7.92 -10.27 33.41
C LEU A 52 7.64 -8.76 33.32
N VAL A 53 8.14 -7.97 34.26
CA VAL A 53 7.93 -6.51 34.27
C VAL A 53 8.51 -5.89 32.98
N THR A 54 9.70 -6.31 32.58
CA THR A 54 10.34 -5.84 31.34
C THR A 54 9.50 -6.14 30.13
N LEU A 55 8.97 -7.36 29.98
CA LEU A 55 8.11 -7.75 28.87
C LEU A 55 6.81 -6.92 28.84
N LEU A 56 6.15 -6.74 30.01
CA LEU A 56 4.92 -5.95 30.08
C LEU A 56 5.16 -4.48 29.74
N LEU A 57 6.26 -3.88 30.21
CA LEU A 57 6.62 -2.51 29.87
C LEU A 57 6.94 -2.36 28.37
N CYS A 58 7.72 -3.27 27.79
CA CYS A 58 7.99 -3.26 26.35
C CYS A 58 6.71 -3.37 25.54
N TYR A 59 5.77 -4.24 25.95
CA TYR A 59 4.48 -4.38 25.28
C TYR A 59 3.65 -3.08 25.35
N LEU A 60 3.57 -2.44 26.50
CA LEU A 60 2.89 -1.16 26.69
C LEU A 60 3.46 -0.07 25.79
N VAL A 61 4.79 0.09 25.78
CA VAL A 61 5.46 1.08 24.91
C VAL A 61 5.14 0.88 23.44
N CYS A 62 5.13 -0.37 22.96
CA CYS A 62 4.80 -0.68 21.58
C CYS A 62 3.36 -0.33 21.22
N ASN A 63 2.42 -0.37 22.17
CA ASN A 63 1.00 -0.13 21.92
C ASN A 63 0.52 1.31 22.16
N ILE A 64 1.30 2.21 22.76
CA ILE A 64 0.89 3.60 23.09
C ILE A 64 0.37 4.37 21.87
N ARG A 65 0.96 4.21 20.69
CA ARG A 65 0.58 4.97 19.47
C ARG A 65 -0.06 4.13 18.36
N ARG A 66 0.07 2.81 18.38
CA ARG A 66 -0.37 1.91 17.28
C ARG A 66 -1.58 1.06 17.63
N GLY A 67 -2.13 1.27 18.73
CA GLY A 67 -3.28 0.76 19.43
C GLY A 67 -4.21 -0.19 18.74
N VAL A 68 -5.25 -0.26 19.41
CA VAL A 68 -6.41 -1.07 19.14
C VAL A 68 -7.24 -0.39 18.05
N ILE A 69 -7.47 -1.08 16.95
CA ILE A 69 -8.35 -0.60 15.86
C ILE A 69 -9.81 -1.03 16.06
N LEU A 70 -10.12 -1.83 17.10
CA LEU A 70 -11.43 -2.41 17.35
C LEU A 70 -12.54 -1.38 17.70
N HIS A 71 -12.16 -0.17 18.08
CA HIS A 71 -13.09 0.93 18.31
C HIS A 71 -13.72 1.46 17.01
N ARG A 72 -13.07 1.21 15.86
CA ARG A 72 -13.61 1.60 14.56
C ARG A 72 -14.84 0.74 14.21
N THR A 73 -15.77 1.32 13.47
CA THR A 73 -17.05 0.66 13.14
C THR A 73 -16.89 -0.47 12.12
N LYS A 74 -16.12 -0.24 11.07
CA LYS A 74 -15.83 -1.27 10.06
C LYS A 74 -14.36 -1.67 10.14
N VAL A 75 -14.09 -2.88 10.64
CA VAL A 75 -12.75 -3.48 10.71
C VAL A 75 -12.83 -4.92 10.21
N TYR A 76 -12.03 -5.26 9.25
CA TYR A 76 -11.93 -6.63 8.75
C TYR A 76 -11.00 -7.48 9.64
N ALA A 77 -11.27 -8.78 9.74
CA ALA A 77 -10.47 -9.71 10.55
C ALA A 77 -8.97 -9.66 10.16
N PHE A 78 -8.67 -9.60 8.86
CA PHE A 78 -7.31 -9.47 8.36
C PHE A 78 -6.58 -8.21 8.88
N GLN A 79 -7.27 -7.07 9.01
CA GLN A 79 -6.67 -5.84 9.54
C GLN A 79 -6.29 -5.98 11.01
N ILE A 80 -7.10 -6.73 11.79
CA ILE A 80 -6.78 -7.03 13.20
C ILE A 80 -5.53 -7.90 13.27
N VAL A 81 -5.49 -9.02 12.54
CA VAL A 81 -4.34 -9.93 12.51
C VAL A 81 -3.07 -9.20 12.07
N MET A 82 -3.14 -8.39 11.01
CA MET A 82 -1.99 -7.62 10.53
C MET A 82 -1.51 -6.58 11.56
N THR A 83 -2.44 -5.94 12.27
CA THR A 83 -2.08 -4.99 13.33
C THR A 83 -1.41 -5.68 14.50
N VAL A 84 -1.94 -6.84 14.94
CA VAL A 84 -1.32 -7.67 15.98
C VAL A 84 0.07 -8.13 15.54
N PHE A 85 0.21 -8.61 14.31
CA PHE A 85 1.50 -9.05 13.77
C PHE A 85 2.56 -7.94 13.84
N LYS A 86 2.23 -6.73 13.37
CA LYS A 86 3.14 -5.57 13.43
C LYS A 86 3.52 -5.19 14.86
N ASN A 87 2.55 -5.24 15.78
CA ASN A 87 2.78 -4.90 17.18
C ASN A 87 3.63 -5.96 17.90
N VAL A 88 3.34 -7.25 17.68
CA VAL A 88 4.12 -8.34 18.30
C VAL A 88 5.52 -8.42 17.71
N LEU A 89 5.70 -8.15 16.42
CA LEU A 89 7.03 -8.07 15.81
C LEU A 89 7.88 -6.95 16.43
N LEU A 90 7.29 -5.75 16.60
CA LEU A 90 7.97 -4.63 17.27
C LEU A 90 8.27 -4.96 18.73
N PHE A 91 7.32 -5.56 19.44
CA PHE A 91 7.48 -6.03 20.80
C PHE A 91 8.61 -7.06 20.91
N ALA A 92 8.67 -8.03 20.01
CA ALA A 92 9.75 -9.02 19.97
C ALA A 92 11.13 -8.36 19.77
N LEU A 93 11.25 -7.43 18.82
CA LEU A 93 12.51 -6.72 18.60
C LEU A 93 12.92 -5.89 19.82
N LEU A 94 12.00 -5.10 20.38
CA LEU A 94 12.30 -4.26 21.54
C LEU A 94 12.65 -5.08 22.77
N SER A 95 11.85 -6.10 23.09
CA SER A 95 12.10 -6.94 24.28
C SER A 95 13.37 -7.77 24.14
N ALA A 96 13.71 -8.26 22.94
CA ALA A 96 14.98 -8.95 22.71
C ALA A 96 16.17 -8.04 23.03
N VAL A 97 16.18 -6.81 22.52
CA VAL A 97 17.25 -5.84 22.78
C VAL A 97 17.36 -5.53 24.28
N VAL A 98 16.23 -5.27 24.95
CA VAL A 98 16.24 -4.92 26.39
C VAL A 98 16.67 -6.10 27.24
N LEU A 99 16.21 -7.32 26.96
CA LEU A 99 16.59 -8.53 27.71
C LEU A 99 18.05 -8.91 27.48
N MET A 100 18.59 -8.73 26.28
CA MET A 100 20.01 -8.93 25.99
C MET A 100 20.87 -7.87 26.71
N ALA A 101 20.48 -6.61 26.69
CA ALA A 101 21.19 -5.54 27.43
C ALA A 101 21.18 -5.78 28.92
N GLY A 102 20.08 -6.30 29.48
CA GLY A 102 19.95 -6.71 30.88
C GLY A 102 20.65 -8.03 31.24
N LYS A 103 21.28 -8.71 30.27
CA LYS A 103 21.90 -10.03 30.41
C LYS A 103 20.95 -11.17 30.85
N TYR A 104 19.64 -10.95 30.70
CA TYR A 104 18.62 -11.97 30.92
C TYR A 104 18.47 -12.95 29.75
N LEU A 105 18.93 -12.55 28.57
CA LEU A 105 18.90 -13.34 27.35
C LEU A 105 20.26 -13.24 26.64
N ASN A 106 21.00 -14.34 26.55
CA ASN A 106 22.32 -14.37 25.91
C ASN A 106 22.23 -14.35 24.38
N ALA A 107 21.18 -14.99 23.84
CA ALA A 107 20.86 -15.03 22.40
C ALA A 107 19.37 -15.30 22.22
N ILE A 108 18.83 -14.95 21.05
CA ILE A 108 17.46 -15.35 20.67
C ILE A 108 17.43 -16.89 20.55
N ASN A 109 16.65 -17.51 21.42
CA ASN A 109 16.52 -18.95 21.52
C ASN A 109 15.10 -19.43 21.17
N VAL A 110 14.93 -20.74 21.03
CA VAL A 110 13.65 -21.37 20.66
C VAL A 110 12.54 -21.05 21.67
N PHE A 111 12.86 -20.94 22.97
CA PHE A 111 11.89 -20.58 24.01
C PHE A 111 11.34 -19.18 23.81
N TYR A 112 12.20 -18.22 23.52
CA TYR A 112 11.80 -16.83 23.25
C TYR A 112 10.90 -16.77 21.99
N LEU A 113 11.30 -17.43 20.92
CA LEU A 113 10.50 -17.48 19.68
C LEU A 113 9.15 -18.18 19.89
N ALA A 114 9.13 -19.29 20.64
CA ALA A 114 7.89 -19.98 20.99
C ALA A 114 6.95 -19.11 21.83
N TYR A 115 7.50 -18.40 22.85
CA TYR A 115 6.75 -17.43 23.64
C TYR A 115 6.12 -16.35 22.75
N MET A 116 6.88 -15.74 21.84
CA MET A 116 6.38 -14.71 20.93
C MET A 116 5.31 -15.24 19.99
N PHE A 117 5.48 -16.44 19.45
CA PHE A 117 4.50 -17.06 18.57
C PHE A 117 3.18 -17.39 19.30
N ILE A 118 3.26 -17.99 20.49
CA ILE A 118 2.06 -18.31 21.27
C ILE A 118 1.34 -17.03 21.72
N THR A 119 2.08 -16.01 22.14
CA THR A 119 1.53 -14.69 22.49
C THR A 119 0.85 -14.04 21.30
N PHE A 120 1.44 -14.11 20.10
CA PHE A 120 0.81 -13.63 18.87
C PHE A 120 -0.53 -14.32 18.61
N VAL A 121 -0.55 -15.66 18.64
CA VAL A 121 -1.78 -16.44 18.39
C VAL A 121 -2.84 -16.12 19.45
N ALA A 122 -2.48 -16.09 20.73
CA ALA A 122 -3.39 -15.82 21.83
C ALA A 122 -4.02 -14.43 21.74
N ILE A 123 -3.23 -13.40 21.42
CA ILE A 123 -3.72 -12.03 21.22
C ILE A 123 -4.62 -11.95 19.97
N CYS A 124 -4.30 -12.65 18.87
CA CYS A 124 -5.18 -12.70 17.71
C CYS A 124 -6.55 -13.29 18.07
N VAL A 125 -6.56 -14.44 18.74
CA VAL A 125 -7.81 -15.09 19.19
C VAL A 125 -8.60 -14.16 20.12
N TRP A 126 -7.96 -13.60 21.13
CA TRP A 126 -8.56 -12.66 22.06
C TRP A 126 -9.23 -11.48 21.34
N ARG A 127 -8.49 -10.78 20.45
CA ARG A 127 -9.00 -9.60 19.75
C ARG A 127 -10.12 -9.94 18.75
N LEU A 128 -10.08 -11.12 18.14
CA LEU A 128 -11.17 -11.60 17.26
C LEU A 128 -12.42 -11.96 18.06
N MET A 129 -12.28 -12.62 19.21
CA MET A 129 -13.39 -12.90 20.13
C MET A 129 -14.00 -11.60 20.66
N PHE A 130 -13.16 -10.69 21.14
CA PHE A 130 -13.61 -9.39 21.63
C PHE A 130 -14.36 -8.58 20.56
N ARG A 131 -13.87 -8.63 19.29
CA ARG A 131 -14.61 -8.05 18.17
C ARG A 131 -15.99 -8.66 18.02
N GLY A 132 -16.13 -9.97 18.16
CA GLY A 132 -17.40 -10.66 18.13
C GLY A 132 -18.36 -10.15 19.22
N LEU A 133 -17.85 -10.03 20.46
CA LEU A 133 -18.62 -9.50 21.59
C LEU A 133 -19.07 -8.05 21.35
N VAL A 134 -18.22 -7.18 20.84
CA VAL A 134 -18.59 -5.79 20.52
C VAL A 134 -19.64 -5.74 19.42
N LYS A 135 -19.54 -6.59 18.40
CA LYS A 135 -20.56 -6.69 17.34
C LYS A 135 -21.91 -7.14 17.89
N GLU A 136 -21.90 -8.17 18.74
CA GLU A 136 -23.12 -8.69 19.34
C GLU A 136 -23.78 -7.67 20.28
N TYR A 137 -23.00 -6.99 21.11
CA TYR A 137 -23.46 -5.88 21.93
C TYR A 137 -24.16 -4.78 21.11
N ARG A 138 -23.57 -4.41 19.95
CA ARG A 138 -24.17 -3.43 19.05
C ARG A 138 -25.47 -3.93 18.39
N ARG A 139 -25.54 -5.21 18.01
CA ARG A 139 -26.76 -5.83 17.46
C ARG A 139 -27.95 -5.74 18.44
N HIS A 140 -27.68 -5.86 19.75
CA HIS A 140 -28.68 -5.70 20.78
C HIS A 140 -28.97 -4.24 21.16
N GLY A 141 -28.61 -3.28 20.32
CA GLY A 141 -28.89 -1.86 20.52
C GLY A 141 -27.89 -1.12 21.41
N GLY A 142 -26.78 -1.76 21.80
CA GLY A 142 -25.74 -1.11 22.60
C GLY A 142 -24.94 -0.11 21.77
N ASN A 143 -24.71 1.09 22.31
CA ASN A 143 -23.95 2.17 21.70
C ASN A 143 -24.40 2.53 20.25
N MET A 144 -25.71 2.62 20.03
CA MET A 144 -26.29 2.99 18.75
C MET A 144 -26.05 4.47 18.44
N LYS A 145 -25.55 4.74 17.25
CA LYS A 145 -25.30 6.07 16.71
C LYS A 145 -26.45 6.46 15.78
N ARG A 146 -27.30 7.38 16.21
CA ARG A 146 -28.45 7.84 15.42
C ARG A 146 -27.97 8.82 14.35
N VAL A 147 -28.37 8.53 13.10
CA VAL A 147 -27.93 9.22 11.89
C VAL A 147 -29.11 9.77 11.15
N VAL A 148 -28.96 10.98 10.60
CA VAL A 148 -29.92 11.59 9.71
C VAL A 148 -29.20 11.96 8.40
N LEU A 149 -29.90 11.76 7.28
CA LEU A 149 -29.40 12.07 5.96
C LEU A 149 -30.10 13.34 5.42
N VAL A 150 -29.37 14.16 4.68
CA VAL A 150 -29.94 15.33 3.96
C VAL A 150 -29.58 15.20 2.48
N GLY A 151 -30.61 15.15 1.64
CA GLY A 151 -30.53 14.80 0.23
C GLY A 151 -30.68 13.30 -0.03
N SER A 152 -31.44 12.92 -1.05
CA SER A 152 -31.69 11.52 -1.46
C SER A 152 -30.90 11.13 -2.72
N THR A 153 -29.68 11.67 -2.86
CA THR A 153 -28.80 11.35 -3.98
C THR A 153 -28.35 9.87 -3.92
N SER A 154 -27.87 9.35 -5.04
CA SER A 154 -27.33 7.98 -5.08
C SER A 154 -26.21 7.73 -4.05
N ASN A 155 -25.40 8.75 -3.76
CA ASN A 155 -24.34 8.62 -2.76
C ASN A 155 -24.90 8.45 -1.35
N ASN A 156 -25.98 9.16 -1.00
CA ASN A 156 -26.66 8.96 0.29
C ASN A 156 -27.37 7.61 0.35
N ARG A 157 -27.86 7.08 -0.77
CA ARG A 157 -28.43 5.73 -0.80
C ARG A 157 -27.35 4.67 -0.58
N GLU A 158 -26.21 4.79 -1.26
CA GLU A 158 -25.07 3.90 -1.01
C GLU A 158 -24.59 4.00 0.43
N LEU A 159 -24.51 5.24 0.98
CA LEU A 159 -24.16 5.45 2.39
C LEU A 159 -25.18 4.82 3.33
N PHE A 160 -26.48 4.91 3.02
CA PHE A 160 -27.54 4.25 3.80
C PHE A 160 -27.32 2.74 3.86
N HIS A 161 -27.12 2.08 2.71
CA HIS A 161 -26.81 0.65 2.67
C HIS A 161 -25.54 0.32 3.45
N GLU A 162 -24.48 1.12 3.30
CA GLU A 162 -23.26 0.94 4.07
C GLU A 162 -23.44 1.07 5.59
N LEU A 163 -24.42 1.85 6.07
CA LEU A 163 -24.71 2.07 7.48
C LEU A 163 -25.77 1.11 8.02
N ALA A 164 -26.80 0.79 7.22
CA ALA A 164 -28.00 0.07 7.66
C ALA A 164 -27.94 -1.44 7.44
N ASP A 165 -27.25 -1.93 6.37
CA ASP A 165 -27.23 -3.36 6.02
C ASP A 165 -26.56 -4.25 7.09
N ASP A 166 -25.57 -3.72 7.82
CA ASP A 166 -24.96 -4.43 8.94
C ASP A 166 -25.26 -3.73 10.27
N THR A 167 -26.28 -4.19 10.98
CA THR A 167 -26.67 -3.67 12.31
C THR A 167 -25.53 -3.68 13.33
N SER A 168 -24.50 -4.53 13.12
CA SER A 168 -23.32 -4.60 13.99
C SER A 168 -22.39 -3.40 13.86
N THR A 169 -22.63 -2.51 12.89
CA THR A 169 -21.90 -1.23 12.76
C THR A 169 -22.26 -0.27 13.90
N GLY A 170 -23.43 -0.45 14.51
CA GLY A 170 -23.95 0.41 15.55
C GLY A 170 -24.48 1.74 15.04
N TYR A 171 -24.82 1.84 13.75
CA TYR A 171 -25.53 2.98 13.19
C TYR A 171 -27.01 2.65 13.04
N ASN A 172 -27.85 3.65 13.37
CA ASN A 172 -29.30 3.63 13.14
C ASN A 172 -29.68 4.88 12.35
N VAL A 173 -30.04 4.69 11.08
CA VAL A 173 -30.49 5.78 10.21
C VAL A 173 -31.96 6.02 10.46
N LEU A 174 -32.30 7.20 10.99
CA LEU A 174 -33.67 7.57 11.37
C LEU A 174 -34.50 7.96 10.14
N GLY A 175 -33.86 8.52 9.11
CA GLY A 175 -34.52 8.94 7.89
C GLY A 175 -33.72 9.96 7.11
N TYR A 176 -34.37 10.52 6.07
CA TYR A 176 -33.73 11.53 5.23
C TYR A 176 -34.66 12.74 4.99
N PHE A 177 -34.04 13.90 4.71
CA PHE A 177 -34.65 15.13 4.26
C PHE A 177 -34.34 15.38 2.81
N ASP A 178 -35.33 15.80 2.02
CA ASP A 178 -35.17 16.22 0.62
C ASP A 178 -36.36 17.11 0.23
N GLU A 179 -36.36 17.71 -0.95
CA GLU A 179 -37.48 18.51 -1.47
C GLU A 179 -38.81 17.74 -1.54
N GLY A 180 -38.75 16.41 -1.63
CA GLY A 180 -39.88 15.49 -1.62
C GLY A 180 -39.45 14.04 -1.43
N PRO A 181 -40.42 13.13 -1.20
CA PRO A 181 -40.13 11.73 -1.08
C PRO A 181 -39.59 11.16 -2.39
N ASN A 182 -38.47 10.45 -2.33
CA ASN A 182 -37.83 9.87 -3.50
C ASN A 182 -38.29 8.42 -3.73
N PRO A 183 -39.01 8.12 -4.85
CA PRO A 183 -39.47 6.76 -5.15
C PRO A 183 -38.34 5.74 -5.31
N LYS A 184 -37.12 6.21 -5.58
CA LYS A 184 -35.92 5.38 -5.72
C LYS A 184 -35.23 5.13 -4.36
N PHE A 185 -35.80 5.57 -3.25
CA PHE A 185 -35.24 5.41 -1.90
C PHE A 185 -36.34 4.98 -0.89
N PRO A 186 -37.10 3.91 -1.16
CA PRO A 186 -38.23 3.48 -0.34
C PRO A 186 -37.80 2.90 1.01
N GLU A 187 -36.52 2.44 1.12
CA GLU A 187 -36.02 1.76 2.33
C GLU A 187 -35.75 2.74 3.50
N CYS A 188 -35.64 4.03 3.21
CA CYS A 188 -35.37 5.06 4.21
C CYS A 188 -36.58 5.98 4.39
N THR A 189 -36.94 6.28 5.64
CA THR A 189 -38.09 7.10 5.96
C THR A 189 -37.87 8.55 5.56
N TYR A 190 -38.80 9.13 4.81
CA TYR A 190 -38.81 10.55 4.51
C TYR A 190 -39.24 11.37 5.74
N LEU A 191 -38.46 12.35 6.19
CA LEU A 191 -38.68 13.13 7.40
C LEU A 191 -39.21 14.54 7.15
N GLY A 192 -39.02 15.08 5.93
CA GLY A 192 -39.42 16.45 5.59
C GLY A 192 -38.46 17.14 4.64
N LYS A 193 -38.65 18.46 4.47
CA LYS A 193 -37.80 19.30 3.61
C LYS A 193 -36.51 19.72 4.30
N PRO A 194 -35.44 20.08 3.55
CA PRO A 194 -34.16 20.52 4.10
C PRO A 194 -34.27 21.71 5.08
N ASP A 195 -35.21 22.61 4.87
CA ASP A 195 -35.46 23.79 5.73
C ASP A 195 -36.01 23.41 7.11
N GLU A 196 -36.63 22.22 7.23
CA GLU A 196 -37.22 21.69 8.48
C GLU A 196 -36.19 20.96 9.35
N VAL A 197 -34.99 20.69 8.83
CA VAL A 197 -33.93 19.90 9.50
C VAL A 197 -33.62 20.46 10.88
N MET A 198 -33.40 21.75 11.01
CA MET A 198 -33.02 22.36 12.29
C MET A 198 -34.13 22.24 13.33
N ARG A 199 -35.40 22.48 12.94
CA ARG A 199 -36.58 22.33 13.81
C ARG A 199 -36.74 20.87 14.24
N TRP A 200 -36.55 19.94 13.30
CA TRP A 200 -36.66 18.52 13.59
C TRP A 200 -35.54 18.04 14.52
N LEU A 201 -34.30 18.46 14.31
CA LEU A 201 -33.17 18.13 15.17
C LEU A 201 -33.33 18.69 16.58
N SER A 202 -33.92 19.88 16.75
CA SER A 202 -34.20 20.42 18.10
C SER A 202 -35.18 19.58 18.91
N MET A 203 -36.09 18.89 18.23
CA MET A 203 -37.02 17.94 18.86
C MET A 203 -36.39 16.55 19.09
N HIS A 204 -35.28 16.25 18.44
CA HIS A 204 -34.59 14.96 18.49
C HIS A 204 -33.14 15.09 18.95
N PRO A 205 -32.86 15.52 20.19
CA PRO A 205 -31.49 15.78 20.68
C PRO A 205 -30.61 14.53 20.77
N GLN A 206 -31.18 13.34 20.52
CA GLN A 206 -30.46 12.05 20.50
C GLN A 206 -29.74 11.78 19.17
N VAL A 207 -29.84 12.65 18.16
CA VAL A 207 -29.14 12.51 16.89
C VAL A 207 -27.65 12.82 17.09
N HIS A 208 -26.77 11.98 16.58
CA HIS A 208 -25.33 12.12 16.75
C HIS A 208 -24.65 12.57 15.47
N TYR A 209 -25.16 12.17 14.31
CA TYR A 209 -24.52 12.37 13.01
C TYR A 209 -25.52 12.85 11.97
N LEU A 210 -25.13 13.82 11.20
CA LEU A 210 -25.85 14.29 10.02
C LEU A 210 -24.95 14.21 8.80
N PHE A 211 -25.38 13.51 7.76
CA PHE A 211 -24.71 13.44 6.47
C PHE A 211 -25.48 14.22 5.42
N CYS A 212 -24.84 15.21 4.83
CA CYS A 212 -25.44 16.13 3.84
C CYS A 212 -24.86 15.88 2.45
N CYS A 213 -25.71 15.55 1.49
CA CYS A 213 -25.41 15.40 0.06
C CYS A 213 -25.95 16.52 -0.81
N LEU A 214 -26.44 17.62 -0.21
CA LEU A 214 -26.91 18.76 -1.00
C LEU A 214 -25.74 19.40 -1.77
N PRO A 215 -25.97 19.79 -3.04
CA PRO A 215 -24.97 20.52 -3.82
C PRO A 215 -24.62 21.86 -3.17
N SER A 216 -23.39 22.34 -3.36
CA SER A 216 -22.89 23.60 -2.78
C SER A 216 -23.71 24.84 -3.16
N ARG A 217 -24.50 24.79 -4.22
CA ARG A 217 -25.45 25.86 -4.60
C ARG A 217 -26.52 26.11 -3.53
N TYR A 218 -26.80 25.14 -2.66
CA TYR A 218 -27.72 25.27 -1.52
C TYR A 218 -26.99 25.78 -0.26
N SER A 219 -25.95 26.60 -0.42
CA SER A 219 -25.15 27.10 0.71
C SER A 219 -25.98 27.86 1.73
N GLU A 220 -27.05 28.55 1.29
CA GLU A 220 -28.00 29.29 2.17
C GLU A 220 -28.74 28.34 3.12
N THR A 221 -28.99 27.09 2.73
CA THR A 221 -29.59 26.05 3.56
C THR A 221 -28.54 25.28 4.35
N ILE A 222 -27.39 24.98 3.73
CA ILE A 222 -26.35 24.14 4.33
C ILE A 222 -25.64 24.84 5.50
N VAL A 223 -25.27 26.13 5.35
CA VAL A 223 -24.52 26.88 6.37
C VAL A 223 -25.28 26.98 7.70
N PRO A 224 -26.59 27.35 7.72
CA PRO A 224 -27.36 27.32 8.96
C PRO A 224 -27.43 25.90 9.61
N ILE A 225 -27.54 24.84 8.80
CA ILE A 225 -27.54 23.45 9.32
C ILE A 225 -26.20 23.12 9.96
N ILE A 226 -25.06 23.50 9.35
CA ILE A 226 -23.73 23.30 9.93
C ILE A 226 -23.65 24.01 11.29
N ASN A 227 -23.96 25.30 11.34
CA ASN A 227 -23.92 26.08 12.58
C ASN A 227 -24.81 25.50 13.66
N PHE A 228 -26.01 25.05 13.30
CA PHE A 228 -26.91 24.37 14.22
C PHE A 228 -26.32 23.09 14.76
N CYS A 229 -25.76 22.24 13.88
CA CYS A 229 -25.14 20.96 14.27
C CYS A 229 -23.95 21.19 15.23
N GLU A 230 -23.06 22.13 14.94
CA GLU A 230 -21.92 22.46 15.80
C GLU A 230 -22.37 22.96 17.18
N ASN A 231 -23.37 23.84 17.24
CA ASN A 231 -23.90 24.38 18.49
C ASN A 231 -24.67 23.34 19.34
N ASN A 232 -25.15 22.24 18.71
CA ASN A 232 -25.94 21.20 19.39
C ASN A 232 -25.21 19.85 19.48
N LEU A 233 -23.88 19.82 19.28
CA LEU A 233 -23.05 18.60 19.39
C LEU A 233 -23.45 17.48 18.40
N VAL A 234 -24.03 17.83 17.26
CA VAL A 234 -24.30 16.92 16.15
C VAL A 234 -23.11 16.96 15.18
N HIS A 235 -22.51 15.84 14.88
CA HIS A 235 -21.41 15.81 13.93
C HIS A 235 -21.93 15.94 12.50
N PHE A 236 -21.59 17.05 11.85
CA PHE A 236 -21.94 17.29 10.45
C PHE A 236 -20.88 16.71 9.51
N TYR A 237 -21.31 15.96 8.48
CA TYR A 237 -20.48 15.44 7.41
C TYR A 237 -21.06 15.81 6.04
N SER A 238 -20.26 16.44 5.20
CA SER A 238 -20.62 16.62 3.80
C SER A 238 -20.24 15.40 2.98
N VAL A 239 -21.17 14.90 2.18
CA VAL A 239 -20.98 13.78 1.25
C VAL A 239 -20.98 14.34 -0.18
N PRO A 240 -19.81 14.64 -0.76
CA PRO A 240 -19.73 15.25 -2.08
C PRO A 240 -20.19 14.29 -3.17
N ASN A 241 -20.83 14.83 -4.22
CA ASN A 241 -21.19 14.06 -5.39
C ASN A 241 -19.98 13.93 -6.33
N LEU A 242 -19.28 12.82 -6.26
CA LEU A 242 -18.07 12.55 -7.05
C LEU A 242 -18.34 11.64 -8.26
N ARG A 243 -19.60 11.42 -8.64
CA ARG A 243 -19.98 10.46 -9.70
C ARG A 243 -19.28 10.68 -11.04
N ASN A 244 -18.99 11.91 -11.40
CA ASN A 244 -18.25 12.21 -12.63
C ASN A 244 -16.80 11.69 -12.63
N TYR A 245 -16.28 11.32 -11.46
CA TYR A 245 -14.92 10.84 -11.26
C TYR A 245 -14.84 9.36 -10.83
N LEU A 246 -16.00 8.71 -10.58
CA LEU A 246 -16.13 7.43 -9.86
C LEU A 246 -15.83 6.16 -10.66
N HIS A 247 -15.32 6.25 -11.88
CA HIS A 247 -14.72 5.06 -12.50
C HIS A 247 -13.32 4.75 -11.95
N ASN A 248 -12.74 5.66 -11.12
CA ASN A 248 -11.42 5.51 -10.50
C ASN A 248 -11.50 5.87 -9.01
N ARG A 249 -10.60 5.32 -8.21
CA ARG A 249 -10.41 5.74 -6.82
C ARG A 249 -10.02 7.22 -6.79
N VAL A 250 -10.69 8.00 -5.95
CA VAL A 250 -10.41 9.41 -5.77
C VAL A 250 -9.67 9.59 -4.45
N TYR A 251 -8.58 10.34 -4.47
CA TYR A 251 -7.76 10.65 -3.30
C TYR A 251 -7.94 12.11 -2.93
N PHE A 252 -8.22 12.34 -1.64
CA PHE A 252 -8.37 13.66 -1.09
C PHE A 252 -7.00 14.19 -0.65
N ASN A 253 -6.61 15.34 -1.16
CA ASN A 253 -5.35 16.01 -0.85
C ASN A 253 -5.58 17.47 -0.47
N MET A 254 -4.58 18.10 0.16
CA MET A 254 -4.61 19.51 0.54
C MET A 254 -3.43 20.25 -0.11
N MET A 255 -3.71 21.42 -0.69
CA MET A 255 -2.69 22.36 -1.16
C MET A 255 -2.80 23.63 -0.31
N GLY A 256 -2.02 23.70 0.76
CA GLY A 256 -2.24 24.68 1.81
C GLY A 256 -3.61 24.46 2.45
N ASN A 257 -4.49 25.45 2.37
CA ASN A 257 -5.86 25.38 2.89
C ASN A 257 -6.89 24.97 1.83
N VAL A 258 -6.45 24.67 0.60
CA VAL A 258 -7.38 24.33 -0.50
C VAL A 258 -7.42 22.81 -0.68
N PRO A 259 -8.59 22.16 -0.43
CA PRO A 259 -8.75 20.75 -0.71
C PRO A 259 -8.87 20.50 -2.21
N TYR A 260 -8.20 19.45 -2.70
CA TYR A 260 -8.35 19.00 -4.08
C TYR A 260 -8.40 17.47 -4.16
N LEU A 261 -8.98 16.99 -5.26
CA LEU A 261 -9.14 15.57 -5.53
C LEU A 261 -8.16 15.14 -6.63
N SER A 262 -7.40 14.09 -6.37
CA SER A 262 -6.59 13.45 -7.39
C SER A 262 -7.19 12.09 -7.77
N LEU A 263 -7.14 11.78 -9.07
CA LEU A 263 -7.68 10.52 -9.62
C LEU A 263 -6.68 9.36 -9.48
N ARG A 264 -5.48 9.65 -8.98
CA ARG A 264 -4.41 8.68 -8.81
C ARG A 264 -3.55 9.04 -7.62
N GLN A 265 -3.06 8.02 -6.94
CA GLN A 265 -2.00 8.17 -5.94
C GLN A 265 -0.66 7.90 -6.61
N ASP A 266 0.24 8.85 -6.50
CA ASP A 266 1.62 8.74 -6.99
C ASP A 266 2.59 8.77 -5.80
N PRO A 267 2.89 7.63 -5.15
CA PRO A 267 3.79 7.61 -3.99
C PRO A 267 5.17 8.21 -4.28
N LEU A 268 5.66 8.10 -5.53
CA LEU A 268 6.93 8.70 -5.97
C LEU A 268 6.86 10.22 -6.23
N SER A 269 5.68 10.85 -6.11
CA SER A 269 5.59 12.30 -6.07
C SER A 269 6.09 12.88 -4.73
N LEU A 270 6.05 12.07 -3.65
CA LEU A 270 6.53 12.47 -2.33
C LEU A 270 8.07 12.54 -2.31
N PRO A 271 8.66 13.65 -1.82
CA PRO A 271 10.12 13.85 -1.80
C PRO A 271 10.87 12.74 -1.05
N GLU A 272 10.32 12.27 0.08
CA GLU A 272 10.92 11.23 0.91
C GLU A 272 11.07 9.91 0.16
N ASN A 273 10.03 9.50 -0.55
CA ASN A 273 10.02 8.27 -1.33
C ASN A 273 10.98 8.37 -2.52
N ARG A 274 11.01 9.53 -3.17
CA ARG A 274 11.92 9.80 -4.28
C ARG A 274 13.38 9.78 -3.83
N LEU A 275 13.66 10.35 -2.66
CA LEU A 275 15.01 10.34 -2.07
C LEU A 275 15.42 8.92 -1.69
N LEU A 276 14.55 8.17 -1.01
CA LEU A 276 14.81 6.77 -0.64
C LEU A 276 15.10 5.90 -1.86
N LYS A 277 14.25 6.01 -2.89
CA LYS A 277 14.45 5.27 -4.14
C LYS A 277 15.76 5.66 -4.83
N ARG A 278 16.08 6.97 -4.89
CA ARG A 278 17.31 7.44 -5.52
C ARG A 278 18.55 7.00 -4.75
N ALA A 279 18.54 7.05 -3.43
CA ALA A 279 19.63 6.56 -2.60
C ALA A 279 19.90 5.07 -2.85
N PHE A 280 18.85 4.25 -2.87
CA PHE A 280 18.94 2.84 -3.20
C PHE A 280 19.50 2.61 -4.61
N ASP A 281 18.98 3.31 -5.62
CA ASP A 281 19.44 3.23 -7.02
C ASP A 281 20.94 3.53 -7.13
N VAL A 282 21.42 4.59 -6.47
CA VAL A 282 22.84 5.00 -6.50
C VAL A 282 23.72 3.96 -5.81
N VAL A 283 23.37 3.58 -4.57
CA VAL A 283 24.19 2.64 -3.77
C VAL A 283 24.30 1.30 -4.48
N PHE A 284 23.17 0.75 -4.93
CA PHE A 284 23.16 -0.55 -5.59
C PHE A 284 23.89 -0.52 -6.93
N SER A 285 23.69 0.53 -7.75
CA SER A 285 24.38 0.67 -9.04
C SER A 285 25.87 0.85 -8.86
N LEU A 286 26.30 1.64 -7.88
CA LEU A 286 27.72 1.84 -7.59
C LEU A 286 28.38 0.53 -7.15
N LEU A 287 27.73 -0.19 -6.23
CA LEU A 287 28.22 -1.49 -5.76
C LEU A 287 28.36 -2.47 -6.94
N PHE A 288 27.33 -2.58 -7.79
CA PHE A 288 27.32 -3.46 -8.95
C PHE A 288 28.44 -3.07 -9.96
N LEU A 289 28.56 -1.77 -10.29
CA LEU A 289 29.55 -1.30 -11.26
C LEU A 289 30.99 -1.48 -10.78
N CYS A 290 31.27 -1.29 -9.49
CA CYS A 290 32.59 -1.47 -8.92
C CYS A 290 33.01 -2.93 -8.71
N THR A 291 32.02 -3.85 -8.58
CA THR A 291 32.32 -5.26 -8.30
C THR A 291 32.13 -6.15 -9.52
N LEU A 292 30.87 -6.44 -9.88
CA LEU A 292 30.51 -7.44 -10.90
C LEU A 292 30.65 -6.93 -12.33
N PHE A 293 30.43 -5.64 -12.57
CA PHE A 293 30.44 -5.10 -13.93
C PHE A 293 31.83 -5.12 -14.58
N ILE A 294 32.91 -4.85 -13.83
CA ILE A 294 34.29 -4.78 -14.37
C ILE A 294 34.70 -6.12 -14.98
N PRO A 295 34.67 -7.26 -14.31
CA PRO A 295 35.03 -8.54 -14.92
C PRO A 295 34.10 -8.91 -16.10
N ILE A 296 32.78 -8.63 -16.00
CA ILE A 296 31.85 -8.85 -17.11
C ILE A 296 32.21 -7.99 -18.31
N LEU A 297 32.54 -6.72 -18.12
CA LEU A 297 32.94 -5.79 -19.16
C LEU A 297 34.17 -6.31 -19.91
N ILE A 298 35.19 -6.81 -19.21
CA ILE A 298 36.41 -7.36 -19.81
C ILE A 298 36.08 -8.56 -20.70
N ILE A 299 35.31 -9.52 -20.15
CA ILE A 299 34.92 -10.73 -20.89
C ILE A 299 34.09 -10.38 -22.13
N VAL A 300 33.04 -9.56 -21.95
CA VAL A 300 32.17 -9.13 -23.05
C VAL A 300 32.94 -8.37 -24.10
N THR A 301 33.87 -7.50 -23.70
CA THR A 301 34.70 -6.74 -24.64
C THR A 301 35.57 -7.67 -25.51
N ILE A 302 36.26 -8.60 -24.89
CA ILE A 302 37.14 -9.54 -25.61
C ILE A 302 36.31 -10.37 -26.60
N VAL A 303 35.24 -11.04 -26.12
CA VAL A 303 34.42 -11.90 -26.96
C VAL A 303 33.71 -11.11 -28.07
N THR A 304 33.20 -9.91 -27.76
CA THR A 304 32.54 -9.05 -28.77
C THR A 304 33.51 -8.60 -29.83
N LYS A 305 34.77 -8.22 -29.48
CA LYS A 305 35.80 -7.81 -30.47
C LYS A 305 36.19 -8.94 -31.39
N ILE A 306 36.26 -10.16 -30.89
CA ILE A 306 36.57 -11.36 -31.68
C ILE A 306 35.40 -11.77 -32.60
N THR A 307 34.19 -11.80 -32.07
CA THR A 307 33.00 -12.35 -32.77
C THR A 307 32.26 -11.32 -33.62
N MET A 308 32.31 -10.06 -33.25
CA MET A 308 31.60 -8.94 -33.89
C MET A 308 32.50 -7.69 -33.92
N PRO A 309 33.43 -7.54 -34.88
CA PRO A 309 34.28 -6.35 -34.97
C PRO A 309 33.49 -5.05 -34.94
N GLY A 310 33.98 -4.04 -34.20
CA GLY A 310 33.36 -2.73 -34.08
C GLY A 310 33.18 -2.27 -32.59
N PRO A 311 32.29 -1.29 -32.31
CA PRO A 311 32.11 -0.74 -30.97
C PRO A 311 31.47 -1.79 -30.02
N VAL A 312 31.91 -1.80 -28.76
CA VAL A 312 31.36 -2.73 -27.72
C VAL A 312 30.01 -2.26 -27.20
N PHE A 313 29.87 -0.95 -27.07
CA PHE A 313 28.62 -0.34 -26.58
C PHE A 313 27.74 0.09 -27.76
N PHE A 314 26.41 -0.03 -27.52
CA PHE A 314 25.37 0.50 -28.36
C PHE A 314 24.57 1.53 -27.54
N ARG A 315 24.23 2.65 -28.17
CA ARG A 315 23.44 3.72 -27.55
C ARG A 315 22.22 4.00 -28.41
N GLN A 316 21.07 4.09 -27.80
CA GLN A 316 19.81 4.36 -28.48
C GLN A 316 18.97 5.35 -27.69
N LYS A 317 18.37 6.32 -28.38
CA LYS A 317 17.45 7.27 -27.75
C LYS A 317 16.19 6.60 -27.27
N ARG A 318 15.77 6.92 -26.05
CA ARG A 318 14.57 6.43 -25.38
C ARG A 318 13.87 7.58 -24.64
N ASN A 319 12.57 7.42 -24.39
CA ASN A 319 11.82 8.34 -23.54
C ASN A 319 12.04 7.96 -22.06
N GLY A 320 12.30 8.97 -21.24
CA GLY A 320 12.52 8.86 -19.80
C GLY A 320 11.47 9.62 -18.99
N LEU A 321 11.87 10.09 -17.80
CA LEU A 321 11.01 10.87 -16.91
C LEU A 321 10.51 12.14 -17.62
N ASN A 322 9.19 12.41 -17.51
CA ASN A 322 8.50 13.54 -18.15
C ASN A 322 8.77 13.60 -19.67
N ASP A 323 8.86 12.43 -20.30
CA ASP A 323 9.09 12.25 -21.73
C ASP A 323 10.42 12.83 -22.26
N LYS A 324 11.38 13.12 -21.37
CA LYS A 324 12.71 13.60 -21.78
C LYS A 324 13.48 12.47 -22.45
N GLU A 325 14.06 12.77 -23.62
CA GLU A 325 14.92 11.83 -24.31
C GLU A 325 16.24 11.63 -23.56
N PHE A 326 16.71 10.38 -23.51
CA PHE A 326 18.04 10.03 -23.03
C PHE A 326 18.65 8.91 -23.87
N TYR A 327 19.96 8.75 -23.80
CA TYR A 327 20.65 7.65 -24.47
C TYR A 327 20.74 6.43 -23.55
N CYS A 328 19.95 5.39 -23.85
CA CYS A 328 20.03 4.10 -23.20
C CYS A 328 21.29 3.34 -23.66
N ILE A 329 22.17 2.98 -22.74
CA ILE A 329 23.45 2.33 -23.00
C ILE A 329 23.29 0.82 -22.85
N LYS A 330 23.74 0.06 -23.86
CA LYS A 330 23.71 -1.42 -23.86
C LYS A 330 25.02 -1.98 -24.41
N PHE A 331 25.32 -3.24 -24.16
CA PHE A 331 26.30 -3.93 -24.99
C PHE A 331 25.69 -4.24 -26.35
N ARG A 332 26.51 -4.11 -27.38
CA ARG A 332 26.09 -4.42 -28.74
C ARG A 332 25.90 -5.92 -28.93
N SER A 333 24.69 -6.36 -29.16
CA SER A 333 24.32 -7.76 -29.38
C SER A 333 23.97 -8.10 -30.83
N MET A 334 24.07 -7.13 -31.73
CA MET A 334 23.78 -7.27 -33.17
C MET A 334 24.87 -6.69 -34.02
N LYS A 335 24.94 -7.10 -35.30
CA LYS A 335 25.82 -6.47 -36.30
C LYS A 335 25.44 -5.00 -36.46
N VAL A 336 26.44 -4.15 -36.76
CA VAL A 336 26.23 -2.73 -37.03
C VAL A 336 25.29 -2.59 -38.26
N ASN A 337 24.21 -1.85 -38.09
CA ASN A 337 23.22 -1.59 -39.16
C ASN A 337 22.61 -0.19 -39.02
N ALA A 338 22.21 0.40 -40.14
CA ALA A 338 21.59 1.74 -40.18
C ALA A 338 20.11 1.76 -39.65
N GLN A 339 19.49 0.62 -39.45
CA GLN A 339 18.08 0.49 -39.08
C GLN A 339 17.87 0.24 -37.58
N ALA A 340 18.92 0.41 -36.78
CA ALA A 340 18.89 0.12 -35.34
C ALA A 340 17.84 0.96 -34.57
N ASP A 341 17.57 2.19 -35.03
CA ASP A 341 16.64 3.12 -34.37
C ASP A 341 15.19 3.01 -34.87
N THR A 342 14.95 2.27 -35.98
CA THR A 342 13.63 2.19 -36.63
C THR A 342 12.96 0.83 -36.56
N LEU A 343 13.76 -0.26 -36.52
CA LEU A 343 13.22 -1.63 -36.54
C LEU A 343 13.46 -2.35 -35.20
N GLN A 344 12.35 -2.79 -34.61
CA GLN A 344 12.37 -3.66 -33.43
C GLN A 344 13.03 -5.00 -33.79
N ALA A 345 13.81 -5.56 -32.84
CA ALA A 345 14.39 -6.89 -33.01
C ALA A 345 13.32 -7.98 -32.88
N THR A 346 13.25 -8.87 -33.86
CA THR A 346 12.36 -10.03 -33.89
C THR A 346 13.05 -11.30 -33.37
N LYS A 347 12.31 -12.40 -33.19
CA LYS A 347 12.87 -13.66 -32.68
C LYS A 347 13.97 -14.21 -33.59
N ASP A 348 13.77 -14.23 -34.90
CA ASP A 348 14.69 -14.78 -35.91
C ASP A 348 15.35 -13.68 -36.76
N ASP A 349 15.78 -12.61 -36.08
CA ASP A 349 16.38 -11.45 -36.73
C ASP A 349 17.76 -11.79 -37.31
N PRO A 350 18.01 -11.60 -38.62
CA PRO A 350 19.28 -11.94 -39.28
C PRO A 350 20.45 -11.11 -38.79
N ARG A 351 20.22 -10.00 -38.10
CA ARG A 351 21.25 -9.14 -37.51
C ARG A 351 21.87 -9.75 -36.26
N LYS A 352 21.24 -10.78 -35.65
CA LYS A 352 21.72 -11.44 -34.44
C LYS A 352 22.92 -12.34 -34.73
N THR A 353 23.85 -12.39 -33.79
CA THR A 353 24.98 -13.34 -33.78
C THR A 353 24.78 -14.37 -32.69
N ARG A 354 25.52 -15.50 -32.73
CA ARG A 354 25.47 -16.50 -31.67
C ARG A 354 25.79 -15.90 -30.29
N TRP A 355 26.83 -15.07 -30.21
CA TRP A 355 27.21 -14.36 -28.99
C TRP A 355 26.14 -13.35 -28.56
N GLY A 356 25.61 -12.58 -29.48
CA GLY A 356 24.51 -11.66 -29.23
C GLY A 356 23.27 -12.35 -28.68
N ASN A 357 22.94 -13.55 -29.17
CA ASN A 357 21.82 -14.35 -28.64
C ASN A 357 22.07 -14.80 -27.19
N ILE A 358 23.30 -15.20 -26.85
CA ILE A 358 23.66 -15.54 -25.46
C ILE A 358 23.47 -14.31 -24.56
N MET A 359 24.03 -13.15 -24.93
CA MET A 359 23.92 -11.92 -24.16
C MET A 359 22.46 -11.51 -23.92
N ARG A 360 21.58 -11.64 -24.93
CA ARG A 360 20.16 -11.32 -24.83
C ARG A 360 19.38 -12.28 -23.94
N LYS A 361 19.63 -13.60 -24.10
CA LYS A 361 19.00 -14.62 -23.25
C LYS A 361 19.37 -14.45 -21.77
N THR A 362 20.59 -14.02 -21.50
CA THR A 362 21.10 -13.81 -20.14
C THR A 362 20.92 -12.36 -19.65
N ASN A 363 20.37 -11.46 -20.48
CA ASN A 363 20.27 -10.01 -20.24
C ASN A 363 21.58 -9.29 -19.93
N ILE A 364 22.70 -9.90 -20.22
CA ILE A 364 24.04 -9.28 -20.07
C ILE A 364 24.13 -8.01 -20.92
N ASP A 365 23.46 -7.98 -22.09
CA ASP A 365 23.43 -6.79 -22.94
C ASP A 365 22.82 -5.55 -22.28
N GLU A 366 21.99 -5.69 -21.26
CA GLU A 366 21.34 -4.58 -20.55
C GLU A 366 22.12 -4.08 -19.32
N LEU A 367 23.19 -4.77 -18.90
CA LEU A 367 23.96 -4.39 -17.71
C LEU A 367 24.58 -2.97 -17.78
N PRO A 368 25.02 -2.45 -18.95
CA PRO A 368 25.50 -1.06 -19.00
C PRO A 368 24.46 0.00 -18.63
N GLN A 369 23.16 -0.35 -18.57
CA GLN A 369 22.11 0.58 -18.09
C GLN A 369 22.28 0.99 -16.62
N PHE A 370 23.05 0.24 -15.80
CA PHE A 370 23.44 0.69 -14.47
C PHE A 370 24.22 2.02 -14.50
N ILE A 371 24.90 2.33 -15.59
CA ILE A 371 25.51 3.64 -15.81
C ILE A 371 24.41 4.71 -15.97
N ASN A 372 23.34 4.43 -16.74
CA ASN A 372 22.22 5.35 -16.86
C ASN A 372 21.49 5.54 -15.52
N VAL A 373 21.41 4.50 -14.69
CA VAL A 373 20.85 4.63 -13.33
C VAL A 373 21.72 5.57 -12.49
N LEU A 374 23.03 5.41 -12.52
CA LEU A 374 23.95 6.24 -11.76
C LEU A 374 23.91 7.71 -12.24
N LEU A 375 23.84 7.95 -13.55
CA LEU A 375 23.66 9.29 -14.14
C LEU A 375 22.31 9.92 -13.79
N GLY A 376 21.30 9.10 -13.51
CA GLY A 376 19.97 9.57 -13.09
C GLY A 376 18.92 9.56 -14.19
N ASP A 377 19.22 9.06 -15.38
CA ASP A 377 18.26 8.91 -16.48
C ASP A 377 17.27 7.76 -16.22
N MET A 378 17.74 6.71 -15.53
CA MET A 378 16.98 5.50 -15.23
C MET A 378 16.95 5.22 -13.71
N SER A 379 16.17 4.24 -13.35
CA SER A 379 16.11 3.56 -12.03
C SER A 379 16.38 2.07 -12.22
N ILE A 380 16.70 1.35 -11.16
CA ILE A 380 16.82 -0.11 -11.22
C ILE A 380 15.45 -0.70 -11.54
N VAL A 381 14.40 -0.24 -10.85
CA VAL A 381 13.03 -0.70 -11.04
C VAL A 381 12.15 0.43 -11.57
N GLY A 382 11.40 0.16 -12.64
CA GLY A 382 10.49 1.11 -13.27
C GLY A 382 9.91 0.56 -14.58
N PRO A 383 9.05 1.33 -15.26
CA PRO A 383 8.57 1.00 -16.60
C PRO A 383 9.72 0.81 -17.60
N ARG A 384 9.63 -0.21 -18.46
CA ARG A 384 10.67 -0.44 -19.46
C ARG A 384 10.73 0.72 -20.49
N PRO A 385 11.91 1.33 -20.77
CA PRO A 385 12.00 2.44 -21.72
C PRO A 385 11.71 1.98 -23.16
N HIS A 386 10.79 2.66 -23.84
CA HIS A 386 10.44 2.37 -25.24
C HIS A 386 11.25 3.24 -26.21
N MET A 387 11.27 2.81 -27.49
CA MET A 387 11.84 3.60 -28.60
C MET A 387 10.93 4.80 -28.85
N LEU A 388 11.50 5.92 -29.32
CA LEU A 388 10.76 7.15 -29.61
C LEU A 388 9.58 6.87 -30.57
N LYS A 389 9.82 6.08 -31.62
CA LYS A 389 8.80 5.67 -32.58
C LYS A 389 7.63 4.91 -31.94
N HIS A 390 7.93 4.02 -30.99
CA HIS A 390 6.88 3.28 -30.28
C HIS A 390 6.06 4.21 -29.37
N THR A 391 6.71 5.19 -28.74
CA THR A 391 6.00 6.17 -27.93
C THR A 391 5.06 7.00 -28.79
N GLU A 392 5.49 7.47 -29.95
CA GLU A 392 4.66 8.22 -30.88
C GLU A 392 3.46 7.40 -31.39
N GLU A 393 3.66 6.14 -31.76
CA GLU A 393 2.64 5.26 -32.26
C GLU A 393 1.63 4.88 -31.19
N TYR A 394 2.09 4.31 -30.06
CA TYR A 394 1.21 3.76 -29.03
C TYR A 394 0.54 4.83 -28.17
N SER A 395 1.10 6.03 -28.05
CA SER A 395 0.46 7.14 -27.35
C SER A 395 -0.86 7.59 -28.00
N ARG A 396 -1.03 7.33 -29.29
CA ARG A 396 -2.28 7.60 -30.04
C ARG A 396 -3.28 6.46 -29.98
N LEU A 397 -2.81 5.24 -29.75
CA LEU A 397 -3.63 4.01 -29.81
C LEU A 397 -4.08 3.52 -28.44
N ILE A 398 -3.33 3.84 -27.37
CA ILE A 398 -3.58 3.32 -26.02
C ILE A 398 -3.82 4.48 -25.07
N ASP A 399 -4.99 4.49 -24.45
CA ASP A 399 -5.33 5.46 -23.42
C ASP A 399 -4.37 5.39 -22.24
N LYS A 400 -4.00 6.55 -21.68
CA LYS A 400 -3.08 6.69 -20.53
C LYS A 400 -1.66 6.16 -20.78
N TYR A 401 -1.27 5.90 -22.05
CA TYR A 401 0.08 5.44 -22.37
C TYR A 401 1.17 6.33 -21.74
N MET A 402 1.00 7.66 -21.78
CA MET A 402 1.97 8.64 -21.29
C MET A 402 2.15 8.64 -19.77
N VAL A 403 1.24 8.02 -19.01
CA VAL A 403 1.33 7.92 -17.54
C VAL A 403 2.63 7.25 -17.09
N ARG A 404 3.13 6.30 -17.86
CA ARG A 404 4.38 5.60 -17.57
C ARG A 404 5.62 6.51 -17.50
N HIS A 405 5.56 7.70 -18.10
CA HIS A 405 6.64 8.68 -18.08
C HIS A 405 6.63 9.58 -16.84
N PHE A 406 5.70 9.41 -15.90
CA PHE A 406 5.72 10.13 -14.62
C PHE A 406 6.77 9.63 -13.64
N VAL A 407 7.38 8.50 -13.93
CA VAL A 407 8.50 7.95 -13.17
C VAL A 407 9.67 7.63 -14.10
N LYS A 408 10.88 7.49 -13.53
CA LYS A 408 12.05 7.07 -14.32
C LYS A 408 11.85 5.66 -14.86
N PRO A 409 12.28 5.40 -16.11
CA PRO A 409 12.27 4.05 -16.65
C PRO A 409 13.23 3.14 -15.87
N GLY A 410 12.91 1.84 -15.81
CA GLY A 410 13.69 0.85 -15.09
C GLY A 410 14.47 -0.11 -15.98
N ILE A 411 15.55 -0.70 -15.43
CA ILE A 411 16.22 -1.87 -16.01
C ILE A 411 15.25 -3.06 -15.96
N THR A 412 14.57 -3.24 -14.83
CA THR A 412 13.49 -4.18 -14.64
C THR A 412 12.21 -3.46 -14.19
N GLY A 413 11.06 -4.13 -14.24
CA GLY A 413 9.78 -3.54 -13.86
C GLY A 413 8.70 -4.57 -13.64
N TRP A 414 7.59 -4.13 -13.03
CA TRP A 414 6.46 -4.98 -12.70
C TRP A 414 5.92 -5.74 -13.91
N SER A 415 5.65 -5.04 -15.02
CA SER A 415 5.14 -5.65 -16.25
C SER A 415 6.08 -6.73 -16.78
N GLN A 416 7.40 -6.54 -16.64
CA GLN A 416 8.39 -7.51 -17.10
C GLN A 416 8.37 -8.80 -16.26
N VAL A 417 8.24 -8.69 -14.93
CA VAL A 417 8.26 -9.87 -14.04
C VAL A 417 6.89 -10.57 -13.93
N THR A 418 5.81 -9.95 -14.45
CA THR A 418 4.46 -10.51 -14.47
C THR A 418 4.05 -11.11 -15.82
N GLY A 419 5.02 -11.27 -16.75
CA GLY A 419 4.79 -12.00 -18.00
C GLY A 419 4.67 -11.14 -19.27
N TYR A 420 4.60 -9.80 -19.16
CA TYR A 420 4.57 -8.90 -20.33
C TYR A 420 5.98 -8.52 -20.81
N ARG A 421 6.85 -9.53 -20.91
CA ARG A 421 8.22 -9.41 -21.41
C ARG A 421 8.31 -9.95 -22.82
N GLY A 422 9.16 -9.38 -23.66
CA GLY A 422 9.43 -9.85 -25.02
C GLY A 422 8.81 -8.97 -26.10
N GLU A 423 8.62 -9.56 -27.28
CA GLU A 423 8.02 -8.90 -28.43
C GLU A 423 6.52 -8.66 -28.20
N THR A 424 6.06 -7.46 -28.42
CA THR A 424 4.63 -7.13 -28.45
C THR A 424 4.10 -7.37 -29.86
N LYS A 425 3.38 -8.48 -30.05
CA LYS A 425 2.82 -8.85 -31.36
C LYS A 425 1.49 -8.20 -31.60
N GLU A 426 0.71 -8.04 -30.54
CA GLU A 426 -0.64 -7.48 -30.60
C GLU A 426 -0.74 -6.21 -29.75
N LEU A 427 -1.67 -5.33 -30.10
CA LEU A 427 -1.96 -4.12 -29.32
C LEU A 427 -2.32 -4.47 -27.87
N LYS A 428 -3.04 -5.56 -27.67
CA LYS A 428 -3.45 -6.06 -26.35
C LYS A 428 -2.27 -6.40 -25.43
N ASP A 429 -1.16 -6.91 -25.96
CA ASP A 429 0.05 -7.19 -25.19
C ASP A 429 0.67 -5.87 -24.67
N MET A 430 0.62 -4.83 -25.53
CA MET A 430 1.11 -3.51 -25.14
C MET A 430 0.19 -2.86 -24.10
N GLU A 431 -1.13 -2.98 -24.26
CA GLU A 431 -2.10 -2.51 -23.25
C GLU A 431 -1.88 -3.17 -21.89
N GLY A 432 -1.71 -4.49 -21.86
CA GLY A 432 -1.41 -5.23 -20.63
C GLY A 432 -0.12 -4.73 -19.95
N ARG A 433 0.92 -4.42 -20.75
CA ARG A 433 2.15 -3.83 -20.26
C ARG A 433 1.92 -2.45 -19.65
N ILE A 434 1.16 -1.58 -20.32
CA ILE A 434 0.86 -0.23 -19.83
C ILE A 434 0.04 -0.27 -18.56
N ILE A 435 -0.96 -1.15 -18.48
CA ILE A 435 -1.75 -1.37 -17.25
C ILE A 435 -0.85 -1.78 -16.08
N GLY A 436 0.08 -2.71 -16.32
CA GLY A 436 1.05 -3.12 -15.31
C GLY A 436 2.01 -2.01 -14.89
N ASP A 437 2.46 -1.17 -15.83
CA ASP A 437 3.32 -0.02 -15.54
C ASP A 437 2.58 1.04 -14.71
N ILE A 438 1.29 1.31 -15.03
CA ILE A 438 0.44 2.23 -14.25
C ILE A 438 0.20 1.67 -12.84
N TRP A 439 -0.09 0.37 -12.73
CA TRP A 439 -0.28 -0.28 -11.45
C TRP A 439 0.96 -0.14 -10.55
N TYR A 440 2.16 -0.32 -11.11
CA TYR A 440 3.41 -0.11 -10.38
C TYR A 440 3.54 1.32 -9.86
N ILE A 441 3.23 2.32 -10.67
CA ILE A 441 3.30 3.73 -10.30
C ILE A 441 2.37 4.04 -9.12
N GLU A 442 1.15 3.50 -9.16
CA GLU A 442 0.11 3.73 -8.14
C GLU A 442 0.37 2.99 -6.82
N HIS A 443 1.05 1.84 -6.89
CA HIS A 443 1.29 0.96 -5.72
C HIS A 443 2.75 0.92 -5.29
N TRP A 444 3.58 1.85 -5.79
CA TRP A 444 4.98 1.85 -5.46
C TRP A 444 5.21 1.82 -3.95
N SER A 445 6.12 0.97 -3.53
CA SER A 445 6.73 0.93 -2.21
C SER A 445 8.17 0.41 -2.33
N PHE A 446 9.01 0.73 -1.37
CA PHE A 446 10.39 0.22 -1.35
C PHE A 446 10.43 -1.33 -1.36
N TRP A 447 9.51 -1.96 -0.64
CA TRP A 447 9.39 -3.43 -0.62
C TRP A 447 8.96 -4.02 -1.96
N LEU A 448 8.15 -3.30 -2.72
CA LEU A 448 7.76 -3.71 -4.07
C LEU A 448 8.97 -3.71 -5.02
N ASP A 449 9.85 -2.71 -4.91
CA ASP A 449 11.08 -2.69 -5.69
C ASP A 449 11.98 -3.89 -5.38
N LEU A 450 12.19 -4.21 -4.10
CA LEU A 450 12.95 -5.39 -3.69
C LEU A 450 12.32 -6.69 -4.19
N TYR A 451 11.00 -6.80 -4.13
CA TYR A 451 10.28 -7.95 -4.65
C TYR A 451 10.44 -8.11 -6.17
N ILE A 452 10.39 -7.01 -6.94
CA ILE A 452 10.60 -7.03 -8.41
C ILE A 452 12.03 -7.45 -8.74
N ILE A 453 13.03 -6.96 -8.01
CA ILE A 453 14.43 -7.38 -8.18
C ILE A 453 14.57 -8.87 -7.90
N TYR A 454 14.03 -9.36 -6.78
CA TYR A 454 14.03 -10.78 -6.46
C TYR A 454 13.39 -11.62 -7.57
N LYS A 455 12.20 -11.22 -8.04
CA LYS A 455 11.50 -11.90 -9.15
C LYS A 455 12.31 -11.89 -10.45
N THR A 456 13.01 -10.79 -10.74
CA THR A 456 13.87 -10.67 -11.93
C THR A 456 15.00 -11.70 -11.90
N VAL A 457 15.66 -11.83 -10.75
CA VAL A 457 16.73 -12.82 -10.56
C VAL A 457 16.18 -14.25 -10.60
N ALA A 458 15.08 -14.49 -9.92
CA ALA A 458 14.41 -15.80 -9.91
C ALA A 458 13.99 -16.25 -11.33
N ASN A 459 13.38 -15.35 -12.10
CA ASN A 459 12.98 -15.62 -13.47
C ASN A 459 14.19 -15.86 -14.40
N ALA A 460 15.28 -15.16 -14.18
CA ALA A 460 16.52 -15.38 -14.94
C ALA A 460 17.15 -16.76 -14.68
N ILE A 461 17.05 -17.28 -13.44
CA ILE A 461 17.57 -18.59 -13.05
C ILE A 461 16.66 -19.73 -13.56
N HIS A 462 15.34 -19.59 -13.45
CA HIS A 462 14.39 -20.65 -13.85
C HIS A 462 14.14 -20.71 -15.35
N GLY A 463 14.60 -19.72 -16.13
CA GLY A 463 14.37 -19.61 -17.57
C GLY A 463 12.94 -19.15 -17.90
N GLU A 464 12.79 -17.95 -18.41
CA GLU A 464 11.50 -17.45 -18.87
C GLU A 464 11.19 -18.00 -20.27
N LYS A 465 9.99 -18.56 -20.47
CA LYS A 465 9.50 -19.05 -21.79
C LYS A 465 9.46 -17.92 -22.85
N ASN A 466 9.43 -16.65 -22.44
CA ASN A 466 9.30 -15.49 -23.32
C ASN A 466 10.60 -14.65 -23.45
N ALA A 467 11.75 -15.10 -22.88
CA ALA A 467 13.04 -14.45 -23.07
C ALA A 467 13.72 -15.03 -24.33
N TYR A 468 14.06 -14.18 -25.30
CA TYR A 468 14.84 -14.51 -26.51
C TYR A 468 15.82 -13.45 -26.90
#